data_4fa1653392ab375c0c7ef47e640e03ca
#
_entry.id   4fa1653392ab375c0c7ef47e640e03ca
#
_cell.length_a   1.000
_cell.length_b   1.000
_cell.length_c   1.000
_cell.angle_alpha   90.00
_cell.angle_beta   90.00
_cell.angle_gamma   90.00
#
_symmetry.space_group_name_H-M   'P 1'
#
loop_
_entity.id
_entity.type
_entity.pdbx_description
1 polymer ?
#
loop_
_entity_poly.entity_id
_entity_poly.type
_entity_poly.pdbx_seq_one_letter_code
_entity_poly.pdbx_strand_id
1 'polypeptide(L)'
;MEEYFDIRDSAGNPTGEVKARSLVHRDGDIHGTSHVWLVRKNKKSGYDVLLQKRSDNKDSFPGCYDISSAGHLPAGADYRESAVRELEEELGIAVSPEDLRFLGMHEGDVKEEFYGKPFHNHEISAI
;
A
#
# COMPACT_ATOMS: atom_id res chain seq x y z
N MET A 1 3.92 10.67 -14.96
CA MET A 1 2.63 11.30 -14.63
C MET A 1 2.44 11.31 -13.13
N GLU A 2 2.08 12.44 -12.57
CA GLU A 2 1.86 12.58 -11.12
C GLU A 2 0.58 11.86 -10.69
N GLU A 3 0.66 11.06 -9.65
CA GLU A 3 -0.52 10.47 -9.02
C GLU A 3 -1.12 11.43 -8.00
N TYR A 4 -2.42 11.32 -7.77
CA TYR A 4 -3.16 12.10 -6.78
C TYR A 4 -3.83 11.16 -5.78
N PHE A 5 -3.79 11.53 -4.52
CA PHE A 5 -4.38 10.74 -3.42
C PHE A 5 -5.44 11.55 -2.69
N ASP A 6 -6.45 10.85 -2.18
CA ASP A 6 -7.36 11.43 -1.19
C ASP A 6 -6.61 11.56 0.13
N ILE A 7 -6.70 12.72 0.75
CA ILE A 7 -6.26 12.90 2.12
C ILE A 7 -7.32 12.29 3.03
N ARG A 8 -6.89 11.44 3.96
CA ARG A 8 -7.77 10.66 4.82
C ARG A 8 -7.62 11.04 6.27
N ASP A 9 -8.65 10.75 7.06
CA ASP A 9 -8.59 10.89 8.51
C ASP A 9 -7.96 9.63 9.16
N SER A 10 -7.82 9.63 10.47
CA SER A 10 -7.20 8.51 11.20
C SER A 10 -8.06 7.23 11.20
N ALA A 11 -9.31 7.31 10.79
CA ALA A 11 -10.17 6.14 10.60
C ALA A 11 -10.08 5.59 9.16
N GLY A 12 -9.35 6.27 8.27
CA GLY A 12 -9.16 5.85 6.90
C GLY A 12 -10.21 6.37 5.93
N ASN A 13 -11.07 7.29 6.35
CA ASN A 13 -12.10 7.87 5.50
C ASN A 13 -11.59 9.10 4.76
N PRO A 14 -11.99 9.31 3.48
CA PRO A 14 -11.58 10.51 2.75
C PRO A 14 -12.13 11.78 3.40
N THR A 15 -11.31 12.84 3.42
CA THR A 15 -11.69 14.14 3.98
C THR A 15 -12.33 15.06 2.94
N GLY A 16 -12.24 14.72 1.66
CA GLY A 16 -12.67 15.57 0.54
C GLY A 16 -11.50 16.34 -0.09
N GLU A 17 -10.34 16.35 0.53
CA GLU A 17 -9.15 16.97 -0.04
C GLU A 17 -8.36 15.96 -0.87
N VAL A 18 -7.87 16.40 -2.05
CA VAL A 18 -7.05 15.61 -2.96
C VAL A 18 -5.72 16.32 -3.16
N LYS A 19 -4.63 15.58 -3.14
CA LYS A 19 -3.29 16.17 -3.19
C LYS A 19 -2.34 15.29 -3.99
N ALA A 20 -1.38 15.92 -4.66
CA ALA A 20 -0.39 15.20 -5.45
C ALA A 20 0.51 14.34 -4.56
N ARG A 21 0.88 13.16 -5.05
CA ARG A 21 1.71 12.18 -4.33
C ARG A 21 2.98 12.79 -3.74
N SER A 22 3.71 13.58 -4.53
CA SER A 22 4.95 14.21 -4.09
C SER A 22 4.73 15.15 -2.89
N LEU A 23 3.62 15.88 -2.90
CA LEU A 23 3.27 16.80 -1.82
C LEU A 23 2.79 16.05 -0.57
N VAL A 24 2.08 14.95 -0.75
CA VAL A 24 1.63 14.10 0.37
C VAL A 24 2.84 13.53 1.11
N HIS A 25 3.83 13.04 0.39
CA HIS A 25 5.06 12.51 1.00
C HIS A 25 6.00 13.60 1.53
N ARG A 26 5.90 14.80 1.00
CA ARG A 26 6.64 15.95 1.54
C ARG A 26 6.06 16.39 2.88
N ASP A 27 4.73 16.49 2.96
CA ASP A 27 4.02 17.10 4.09
C ASP A 27 3.58 16.08 5.14
N GLY A 28 3.61 14.78 4.82
CA GLY A 28 3.23 13.72 5.75
C GLY A 28 1.72 13.59 5.95
N ASP A 29 0.94 13.95 4.94
CA ASP A 29 -0.52 13.79 5.00
C ASP A 29 -0.92 12.32 5.03
N ILE A 30 -2.00 12.01 5.77
CA ILE A 30 -2.54 10.66 5.82
C ILE A 30 -3.17 10.30 4.48
N HIS A 31 -2.74 9.20 3.90
CA HIS A 31 -3.27 8.67 2.65
C HIS A 31 -3.50 7.17 2.77
N GLY A 32 -4.28 6.60 1.86
CA GLY A 32 -4.68 5.20 1.93
C GLY A 32 -3.78 4.27 1.14
N THR A 33 -3.59 3.06 1.67
CA THR A 33 -2.95 1.95 0.95
C THR A 33 -3.74 0.67 1.16
N SER A 34 -3.56 -0.29 0.26
CA SER A 34 -4.07 -1.64 0.43
C SER A 34 -2.89 -2.61 0.52
N HIS A 35 -2.89 -3.46 1.54
CA HIS A 35 -1.89 -4.49 1.74
C HIS A 35 -2.53 -5.86 1.59
N VAL A 36 -1.98 -6.69 0.72
CA VAL A 36 -2.46 -8.06 0.53
C VAL A 36 -1.35 -9.03 0.89
N TRP A 37 -1.66 -9.95 1.78
CA TRP A 37 -0.78 -11.06 2.14
C TRP A 37 -1.26 -12.30 1.42
N LEU A 38 -0.43 -12.85 0.52
CA LEU A 38 -0.69 -14.13 -0.13
C LEU A 38 -0.09 -15.24 0.71
N VAL A 39 -0.93 -16.20 1.07
CA VAL A 39 -0.52 -17.34 1.88
C VAL A 39 -0.89 -18.64 1.19
N ARG A 40 -0.14 -19.69 1.45
CA ARG A 40 -0.47 -21.05 1.01
C ARG A 40 -0.24 -22.02 2.15
N LYS A 41 -1.09 -23.05 2.22
CA LYS A 41 -0.88 -24.14 3.18
C LYS A 41 0.42 -24.88 2.86
N ASN A 42 1.23 -25.11 3.88
CA ASN A 42 2.44 -25.93 3.72
C ASN A 42 2.22 -27.33 4.29
N LYS A 43 3.22 -28.22 4.10
CA LYS A 43 3.13 -29.63 4.51
C LYS A 43 3.28 -29.85 6.02
N LYS A 44 3.61 -28.80 6.79
CA LYS A 44 3.94 -28.88 8.22
C LYS A 44 2.90 -28.24 9.13
N SER A 45 1.65 -28.24 8.75
CA SER A 45 0.53 -27.67 9.53
C SER A 45 0.56 -26.13 9.69
N GLY A 46 1.22 -25.42 8.81
CA GLY A 46 1.28 -23.96 8.83
C GLY A 46 1.02 -23.39 7.44
N TYR A 47 1.40 -22.13 7.30
CA TYR A 47 1.26 -21.40 6.05
C TYR A 47 2.59 -20.76 5.66
N ASP A 48 2.87 -20.75 4.36
CA ASP A 48 3.93 -19.93 3.80
C ASP A 48 3.34 -18.59 3.38
N VAL A 49 4.11 -17.53 3.55
CA VAL A 49 3.72 -16.18 3.13
C VAL A 49 4.63 -15.75 1.99
N LEU A 50 4.04 -15.23 0.92
CA LEU A 50 4.81 -14.69 -0.20
C LEU A 50 5.31 -13.28 0.13
N LEU A 51 6.61 -13.05 0.00
CA LEU A 51 7.21 -11.71 0.11
C LEU A 51 7.65 -11.24 -1.26
N GLN A 52 7.55 -9.93 -1.48
CA GLN A 52 8.02 -9.28 -2.69
C GLN A 52 9.31 -8.50 -2.37
N LYS A 53 10.34 -8.66 -3.19
CA LYS A 53 11.54 -7.84 -3.07
C LYS A 53 11.38 -6.59 -3.93
N ARG A 54 11.50 -5.42 -3.32
CA ARG A 54 11.44 -4.14 -4.03
C ARG A 54 12.66 -4.01 -4.95
N SER A 55 12.45 -3.39 -6.11
CA SER A 55 13.56 -3.17 -7.04
C SER A 55 14.57 -2.16 -6.47
N ASP A 56 15.82 -2.24 -6.94
CA ASP A 56 16.90 -1.39 -6.45
C ASP A 56 16.76 0.07 -6.86
N ASN A 57 15.88 0.36 -7.84
CA ASN A 57 15.66 1.72 -8.33
C ASN A 57 14.35 2.36 -7.84
N LYS A 58 13.76 1.82 -6.77
CA LYS A 58 12.59 2.45 -6.14
C LYS A 58 12.97 3.76 -5.44
N ASP A 59 12.02 4.67 -5.36
CA ASP A 59 12.21 5.98 -4.71
C ASP A 59 12.24 5.89 -3.17
N SER A 60 11.82 4.77 -2.61
CA SER A 60 11.85 4.50 -1.16
C SER A 60 12.14 3.03 -0.90
N PHE A 61 12.90 2.75 0.16
CA PHE A 61 13.27 1.39 0.59
C PHE A 61 13.72 0.48 -0.55
N PRO A 62 14.70 0.90 -1.40
CA PRO A 62 15.15 0.07 -2.52
C PRO A 62 15.77 -1.25 -2.03
N GLY A 63 15.50 -2.33 -2.75
CA GLY A 63 16.04 -3.66 -2.46
C GLY A 63 15.49 -4.34 -1.21
N CYS A 64 14.60 -3.71 -0.46
CA CYS A 64 14.00 -4.30 0.75
C CYS A 64 12.89 -5.28 0.39
N TYR A 65 12.63 -6.24 1.30
CA TYR A 65 11.47 -7.11 1.19
C TYR A 65 10.22 -6.38 1.65
N ASP A 66 9.11 -6.70 1.01
CA ASP A 66 7.81 -6.08 1.25
C ASP A 66 6.73 -7.15 1.26
N ILE A 67 5.53 -6.76 1.65
CA ILE A 67 4.34 -7.62 1.62
C ILE A 67 4.08 -8.11 0.19
N SER A 68 3.26 -9.16 0.06
CA SER A 68 3.00 -9.82 -1.23
C SER A 68 2.58 -8.82 -2.30
N SER A 69 1.62 -7.97 -1.99
CA SER A 69 1.19 -6.88 -2.85
C SER A 69 0.75 -5.70 -2.01
N ALA A 70 1.18 -4.50 -2.40
CA ALA A 70 0.82 -3.26 -1.72
C ALA A 70 0.76 -2.12 -2.72
N GLY A 71 -0.20 -1.24 -2.54
CA GLY A 71 -0.32 -0.07 -3.41
C GLY A 71 -1.08 1.05 -2.75
N HIS A 72 -0.77 2.26 -3.16
CA HIS A 72 -1.48 3.47 -2.76
C HIS A 72 -2.84 3.51 -3.46
N LEU A 73 -3.84 4.05 -2.77
CA LEU A 73 -5.16 4.29 -3.36
C LEU A 73 -5.12 5.60 -4.14
N PRO A 74 -5.36 5.58 -5.46
CA PRO A 74 -5.58 6.82 -6.20
C PRO A 74 -6.82 7.54 -5.68
N ALA A 75 -6.90 8.85 -5.92
CA ALA A 75 -8.07 9.64 -5.55
C ALA A 75 -9.35 9.02 -6.13
N GLY A 76 -10.37 8.88 -5.31
CA GLY A 76 -11.65 8.28 -5.68
C GLY A 76 -11.72 6.77 -5.60
N ALA A 77 -10.62 6.06 -5.31
CA ALA A 77 -10.61 4.60 -5.21
C ALA A 77 -10.94 4.12 -3.81
N ASP A 78 -11.48 2.91 -3.70
CA ASP A 78 -11.66 2.26 -2.40
C ASP A 78 -10.58 1.19 -2.15
N TYR A 79 -10.50 0.73 -0.91
CA TYR A 79 -9.45 -0.19 -0.47
C TYR A 79 -9.52 -1.56 -1.14
N ARG A 80 -10.71 -2.13 -1.25
CA ARG A 80 -10.89 -3.49 -1.75
C ARG A 80 -10.64 -3.58 -3.26
N GLU A 81 -11.20 -2.67 -4.03
CA GLU A 81 -10.98 -2.61 -5.48
C GLU A 81 -9.51 -2.34 -5.81
N SER A 82 -8.86 -1.47 -5.04
CA SER A 82 -7.44 -1.21 -5.22
C SER A 82 -6.58 -2.43 -4.92
N ALA A 83 -6.93 -3.21 -3.91
CA ALA A 83 -6.24 -4.46 -3.60
C ALA A 83 -6.34 -5.47 -4.76
N VAL A 84 -7.51 -5.62 -5.35
CA VAL A 84 -7.73 -6.50 -6.51
C VAL A 84 -6.87 -6.04 -7.69
N ARG A 85 -6.88 -4.76 -7.98
CA ARG A 85 -6.10 -4.19 -9.09
C ARG A 85 -4.60 -4.38 -8.89
N GLU A 86 -4.09 -4.10 -7.69
CA GLU A 86 -2.66 -4.23 -7.40
C GLU A 86 -2.17 -5.67 -7.49
N LEU A 87 -2.99 -6.64 -7.05
CA LEU A 87 -2.65 -8.06 -7.21
C LEU A 87 -2.45 -8.43 -8.67
N GLU A 88 -3.32 -7.97 -9.55
CA GLU A 88 -3.22 -8.25 -10.97
C GLU A 88 -2.03 -7.53 -11.60
N GLU A 89 -1.83 -6.26 -11.28
CA GLU A 89 -0.74 -5.46 -11.84
C GLU A 89 0.63 -5.92 -11.37
N GLU A 90 0.79 -6.23 -10.08
CA GLU A 90 2.09 -6.59 -9.52
C GLU A 90 2.43 -8.08 -9.68
N LEU A 91 1.46 -8.96 -9.51
CA LEU A 91 1.69 -10.40 -9.45
C LEU A 91 1.01 -11.20 -10.56
N GLY A 92 0.19 -10.55 -11.38
CA GLY A 92 -0.57 -11.24 -12.42
C GLY A 92 -1.65 -12.17 -11.90
N ILE A 93 -2.11 -11.96 -10.67
CA ILE A 93 -3.13 -12.80 -10.04
C ILE A 93 -4.48 -12.12 -10.13
N ALA A 94 -5.42 -12.75 -10.84
CA ALA A 94 -6.78 -12.26 -10.98
C ALA A 94 -7.68 -12.87 -9.90
N VAL A 95 -8.28 -12.00 -9.08
CA VAL A 95 -9.22 -12.40 -8.02
C VAL A 95 -10.44 -11.50 -8.08
N SER A 96 -11.54 -11.93 -7.48
CA SER A 96 -12.67 -11.04 -7.24
C SER A 96 -12.59 -10.46 -5.82
N PRO A 97 -13.29 -9.33 -5.53
CA PRO A 97 -13.22 -8.72 -4.20
C PRO A 97 -13.61 -9.68 -3.06
N GLU A 98 -14.52 -10.62 -3.32
CA GLU A 98 -14.99 -11.60 -2.34
C GLU A 98 -13.91 -12.60 -1.92
N ASP A 99 -12.87 -12.77 -2.74
CA ASP A 99 -11.76 -13.68 -2.44
C ASP A 99 -10.82 -13.10 -1.38
N LEU A 100 -10.95 -11.82 -1.07
CA LEU A 100 -10.11 -11.14 -0.10
C LEU A 100 -10.74 -11.16 1.29
N ARG A 101 -9.98 -11.60 2.27
CA ARG A 101 -10.40 -11.55 3.68
C ARG A 101 -9.81 -10.31 4.34
N PHE A 102 -10.67 -9.42 4.80
CA PHE A 102 -10.24 -8.21 5.50
C PHE A 102 -9.79 -8.55 6.94
N LEU A 103 -8.59 -8.13 7.30
CA LEU A 103 -8.02 -8.38 8.62
C LEU A 103 -8.10 -7.17 9.54
N GLY A 104 -8.07 -5.96 9.02
CA GLY A 104 -8.13 -4.75 9.81
C GLY A 104 -7.44 -3.57 9.16
N MET A 105 -7.42 -2.45 9.86
CA MET A 105 -6.74 -1.23 9.46
C MET A 105 -5.45 -1.06 10.27
N HIS A 106 -4.44 -0.51 9.64
CA HIS A 106 -3.15 -0.23 10.28
C HIS A 106 -2.69 1.17 9.90
N GLU A 107 -2.24 1.95 10.89
CA GLU A 107 -1.67 3.28 10.65
C GLU A 107 -0.15 3.21 10.83
N GLY A 108 0.58 3.70 9.83
CA GLY A 108 2.02 3.78 9.85
C GLY A 108 2.50 5.19 9.56
N ASP A 109 3.48 5.66 10.32
CA ASP A 109 4.06 6.99 10.16
C ASP A 109 5.58 6.87 10.18
N VAL A 110 6.21 7.05 9.02
CA VAL A 110 7.65 6.88 8.82
C VAL A 110 8.25 8.13 8.22
N LYS A 111 9.28 8.66 8.87
CA LYS A 111 10.09 9.79 8.36
C LYS A 111 11.47 9.27 8.02
N GLU A 112 11.84 9.39 6.76
CA GLU A 112 13.14 8.93 6.25
C GLU A 112 13.70 9.93 5.24
N GLU A 113 14.93 9.71 4.83
CA GLU A 113 15.57 10.45 3.76
C GLU A 113 16.05 9.45 2.71
N PHE A 114 15.60 9.64 1.47
CA PHE A 114 16.02 8.80 0.34
C PHE A 114 16.62 9.69 -0.75
N TYR A 115 17.83 9.34 -1.19
CA TYR A 115 18.55 10.06 -2.25
C TYR A 115 18.69 11.57 -1.95
N GLY A 116 18.91 11.91 -0.66
CA GLY A 116 19.06 13.29 -0.20
C GLY A 116 17.77 14.09 -0.10
N LYS A 117 16.60 13.44 -0.28
CA LYS A 117 15.29 14.09 -0.20
C LYS A 117 14.50 13.59 1.00
N PRO A 118 13.85 14.47 1.76
CA PRO A 118 13.01 14.04 2.87
C PRO A 118 11.79 13.28 2.36
N PHE A 119 11.41 12.24 3.10
CA PHE A 119 10.28 11.39 2.80
C PHE A 119 9.50 11.13 4.08
N HIS A 120 8.26 11.58 4.12
CA HIS A 120 7.36 11.37 5.26
C HIS A 120 6.15 10.58 4.78
N ASN A 121 6.12 9.32 5.12
CA ASN A 121 5.04 8.41 4.72
C ASN A 121 4.10 8.15 5.89
N HIS A 122 2.93 8.75 5.85
CA HIS A 122 1.88 8.58 6.85
C HIS A 122 0.68 7.90 6.19
N GLU A 123 0.59 6.59 6.34
CA GLU A 123 -0.44 5.77 5.67
C GLU A 123 -1.44 5.20 6.64
N ILE A 124 -2.68 5.07 6.17
CA ILE A 124 -3.68 4.21 6.77
C ILE A 124 -3.95 3.07 5.79
N SER A 125 -3.73 1.84 6.22
CA SER A 125 -3.73 0.68 5.34
C SER A 125 -4.85 -0.28 5.70
N ALA A 126 -5.57 -0.75 4.69
CA ALA A 126 -6.47 -1.91 4.83
C ALA A 126 -5.67 -3.19 4.55
N ILE A 127 -5.75 -4.16 5.46
CA ILE A 127 -5.01 -5.41 5.40
C ILE A 127 -5.99 -6.57 5.21
#